data_d29c189029c26589f3dac73535fdc895
#
_entry.id   d29c189029c26589f3dac73535fdc895
#
_cell.length_a   1.000
_cell.length_b   1.000
_cell.length_c   1.000
_cell.angle_alpha   90.00
_cell.angle_beta   90.00
_cell.angle_gamma   90.00
#
_symmetry.space_group_name_H-M   'P 1'
#
loop_
_entity.id
_entity.type
_entity.pdbx_description
1 polymer ?
#
loop_
_entity_poly.entity_id
_entity_poly.type
_entity_poly.pdbx_seq_one_letter_code
_entity_poly.pdbx_strand_id
1 'polypeptide(L)'
;MSKKLFKIPTRRAFLTGSAAVLAMPVLAQTNDLPGFAERDQTQSVRRNISSFRTLDWRPYFETTKKGAILVDIESRVVHFWNGDQTEYKLYPSSVPLTEELTRRGRTEVTRKVDGPSWRPTPSMLERNPEWPKFIGPGPENPLGSHALYLSWTYYRIHGTQDTRKIGRKSSSGCIGLYNEHIAELFSKTQVGTQVLII
;
A
#
# COMPACT_ATOMS: atom_id res chain seq x y z
N MET A 1 86.22 -23.86 -15.68
CA MET A 1 84.86 -24.03 -16.27
C MET A 1 84.25 -25.27 -15.64
N SER A 2 83.45 -25.14 -14.61
CA SER A 2 82.92 -26.26 -13.82
C SER A 2 81.42 -26.27 -13.86
N LYS A 3 80.84 -27.33 -14.42
CA LYS A 3 79.41 -27.60 -14.48
C LYS A 3 78.96 -28.21 -13.15
N LYS A 4 78.05 -27.54 -12.43
CA LYS A 4 77.38 -28.13 -11.27
C LYS A 4 76.08 -28.74 -11.68
N LEU A 5 75.99 -30.08 -11.52
CA LEU A 5 74.79 -30.87 -11.63
C LEU A 5 73.84 -30.58 -10.46
N PHE A 6 72.62 -30.36 -10.78
CA PHE A 6 71.51 -30.33 -9.80
C PHE A 6 70.98 -31.77 -9.60
N LYS A 7 71.04 -32.21 -8.33
CA LYS A 7 70.46 -33.50 -7.89
C LYS A 7 69.00 -33.26 -7.50
N ILE A 8 68.11 -34.08 -8.02
CA ILE A 8 66.71 -34.23 -7.66
C ILE A 8 66.61 -35.23 -6.50
N PRO A 9 66.00 -34.93 -5.38
CA PRO A 9 65.64 -35.93 -4.39
C PRO A 9 64.20 -36.42 -4.58
N THR A 10 64.07 -37.70 -4.49
CA THR A 10 62.92 -38.54 -4.57
C THR A 10 62.00 -38.47 -3.35
N ARG A 11 60.74 -38.64 -3.64
CA ARG A 11 59.55 -39.06 -2.88
C ARG A 11 59.70 -39.67 -1.47
N ARG A 12 58.67 -39.40 -0.72
CA ARG A 12 58.01 -40.08 0.45
C ARG A 12 58.38 -39.56 1.83
N ALA A 13 57.45 -38.84 2.38
CA ALA A 13 56.98 -39.05 3.76
C ALA A 13 55.53 -38.49 3.89
N PHE A 14 54.61 -39.40 4.14
CA PHE A 14 53.25 -39.09 4.60
C PHE A 14 53.32 -38.59 6.05
N LEU A 15 52.82 -37.39 6.29
CA LEU A 15 52.47 -36.96 7.65
C LEU A 15 51.00 -36.50 7.64
N THR A 16 50.21 -37.32 8.29
CA THR A 16 48.81 -37.05 8.69
C THR A 16 48.80 -35.92 9.70
N GLY A 17 48.43 -34.74 9.22
CA GLY A 17 48.13 -33.61 10.09
C GLY A 17 46.65 -33.33 10.00
N SER A 18 45.89 -33.72 11.06
CA SER A 18 44.50 -33.33 11.23
C SER A 18 44.39 -31.84 11.49
N ALA A 19 44.00 -31.06 10.48
CA ALA A 19 43.65 -29.66 10.66
C ALA A 19 42.22 -29.60 11.21
N ALA A 20 42.08 -29.31 12.49
CA ALA A 20 40.81 -28.93 13.09
C ALA A 20 40.41 -27.58 12.51
N VAL A 21 39.43 -27.60 11.61
CA VAL A 21 38.76 -26.39 11.15
C VAL A 21 37.83 -25.91 12.27
N LEU A 22 38.27 -24.90 12.99
CA LEU A 22 37.41 -24.15 13.90
C LEU A 22 36.39 -23.39 13.03
N ALA A 23 35.19 -23.92 12.93
CA ALA A 23 34.05 -23.20 12.38
C ALA A 23 33.71 -22.07 13.36
N MET A 24 34.16 -20.86 13.08
CA MET A 24 33.63 -19.68 13.73
C MET A 24 32.19 -19.47 13.27
N PRO A 25 31.22 -19.29 14.19
CA PRO A 25 29.89 -18.88 13.80
C PRO A 25 29.99 -17.49 13.17
N VAL A 26 29.63 -17.39 11.91
CA VAL A 26 29.36 -16.08 11.27
C VAL A 26 28.16 -15.52 12.01
N LEU A 27 28.40 -14.57 12.91
CA LEU A 27 27.36 -13.69 13.43
C LEU A 27 26.84 -12.90 12.24
N ALA A 28 25.70 -13.32 11.70
CA ALA A 28 24.92 -12.51 10.80
C ALA A 28 24.57 -11.23 11.56
N GLN A 29 25.24 -10.13 11.21
CA GLN A 29 24.82 -8.80 11.65
C GLN A 29 23.47 -8.52 11.01
N THR A 30 22.40 -8.71 11.79
CA THR A 30 21.10 -8.15 11.45
C THR A 30 21.28 -6.63 11.51
N ASN A 31 21.20 -5.98 10.35
CA ASN A 31 21.06 -4.53 10.27
C ASN A 31 19.67 -4.19 10.81
N ASP A 32 19.51 -4.17 12.13
CA ASP A 32 18.36 -3.61 12.81
C ASP A 32 18.40 -2.08 12.65
N LEU A 33 17.88 -1.60 11.53
CA LEU A 33 17.44 -0.22 11.43
C LEU A 33 16.21 -0.07 12.32
N PRO A 34 16.21 0.76 13.35
CA PRO A 34 15.06 0.93 14.23
C PRO A 34 13.92 1.57 13.45
N GLY A 35 12.84 0.82 13.24
CA GLY A 35 11.59 1.37 12.74
C GLY A 35 10.80 0.57 11.71
N PHE A 36 11.34 -0.50 11.14
CA PHE A 36 10.59 -1.36 10.22
C PHE A 36 10.48 -2.77 10.79
N ALA A 37 9.55 -2.96 11.74
CA ALA A 37 9.10 -4.31 12.05
C ALA A 37 8.48 -4.89 10.79
N GLU A 38 9.15 -5.83 10.15
CA GLU A 38 8.64 -6.64 9.06
C GLU A 38 7.45 -7.44 9.60
N ARG A 39 6.24 -6.88 9.45
CA ARG A 39 5.03 -7.59 9.84
C ARG A 39 4.85 -8.75 8.87
N ASP A 40 4.70 -9.94 9.45
CA ASP A 40 4.45 -11.18 8.75
C ASP A 40 3.45 -11.00 7.59
N GLN A 41 3.97 -11.01 6.36
CA GLN A 41 3.19 -10.80 5.13
C GLN A 41 2.26 -11.98 4.85
N THR A 42 2.50 -13.14 5.45
CA THR A 42 1.73 -14.36 5.18
C THR A 42 0.33 -14.32 5.79
N GLN A 43 0.11 -13.60 6.88
CA GLN A 43 -1.21 -13.46 7.50
C GLN A 43 -2.12 -12.47 6.77
N SER A 44 -1.58 -11.46 6.06
CA SER A 44 -2.39 -10.45 5.37
C SER A 44 -3.00 -10.98 4.07
N VAL A 45 -2.33 -11.88 3.37
CA VAL A 45 -2.78 -12.44 2.08
C VAL A 45 -3.99 -13.37 2.27
N ARG A 46 -4.04 -14.18 3.34
CA ARG A 46 -5.16 -15.10 3.59
C ARG A 46 -6.46 -14.39 3.99
N ARG A 47 -6.42 -13.21 4.61
CA ARG A 47 -7.61 -12.45 5.01
C ARG A 47 -8.28 -11.73 3.85
N ASN A 48 -7.56 -11.42 2.78
CA ASN A 48 -8.09 -10.64 1.65
C ASN A 48 -8.92 -11.48 0.67
N ILE A 49 -8.67 -12.78 0.52
CA ILE A 49 -9.34 -13.65 -0.47
C ILE A 49 -10.80 -13.94 -0.07
N SER A 50 -11.13 -13.99 1.22
CA SER A 50 -12.49 -14.28 1.70
C SER A 50 -13.40 -13.04 1.75
N SER A 51 -12.88 -11.84 1.54
CA SER A 51 -13.60 -10.58 1.72
C SER A 51 -14.21 -10.04 0.42
N PHE A 52 -13.83 -10.59 -0.73
CA PHE A 52 -14.33 -10.15 -2.03
C PHE A 52 -15.70 -10.76 -2.31
N ARG A 53 -16.73 -10.22 -1.69
CA ARG A 53 -18.13 -10.58 -1.99
C ARG A 53 -18.78 -9.49 -2.83
N THR A 54 -19.44 -9.90 -3.89
CA THR A 54 -20.37 -9.00 -4.59
C THR A 54 -21.49 -8.64 -3.63
N LEU A 55 -21.68 -7.36 -3.40
CA LEU A 55 -22.76 -6.86 -2.54
C LEU A 55 -23.90 -6.30 -3.38
N ASP A 56 -25.12 -6.39 -2.85
CA ASP A 56 -26.26 -5.63 -3.34
C ASP A 56 -26.19 -4.21 -2.76
N TRP A 57 -26.49 -3.20 -3.55
CA TRP A 57 -26.49 -1.80 -3.13
C TRP A 57 -27.69 -1.42 -2.26
N ARG A 58 -28.82 -2.12 -2.39
CA ARG A 58 -30.12 -1.78 -1.77
C ARG A 58 -30.11 -1.66 -0.25
N PRO A 59 -29.35 -2.46 0.50
CA PRO A 59 -29.22 -2.27 1.96
C PRO A 59 -28.49 -0.98 2.36
N TYR A 60 -27.75 -0.37 1.45
CA TYR A 60 -26.85 0.74 1.75
C TYR A 60 -27.34 2.08 1.20
N PHE A 61 -28.09 2.07 0.11
CA PHE A 61 -28.50 3.26 -0.63
C PHE A 61 -29.99 3.18 -1.04
N GLU A 62 -30.66 4.32 -1.03
CA GLU A 62 -32.02 4.42 -1.54
C GLU A 62 -32.10 4.37 -3.06
N THR A 63 -31.07 4.85 -3.72
CA THR A 63 -30.96 4.94 -5.19
C THR A 63 -29.49 4.94 -5.61
N THR A 64 -29.22 4.54 -6.85
CA THR A 64 -27.91 4.66 -7.47
C THR A 64 -27.85 5.74 -8.56
N LYS A 65 -28.87 6.57 -8.70
CA LYS A 65 -29.09 7.49 -9.85
C LYS A 65 -27.86 8.31 -10.29
N LYS A 66 -26.97 8.70 -9.36
CA LYS A 66 -25.69 9.38 -9.64
C LYS A 66 -24.48 8.48 -9.40
N GLY A 67 -24.70 7.18 -9.39
CA GLY A 67 -23.73 6.22 -8.90
C GLY A 67 -23.68 6.14 -7.37
N ALA A 68 -23.12 5.05 -6.85
CA ALA A 68 -22.98 4.81 -5.42
C ALA A 68 -21.64 4.15 -5.15
N ILE A 69 -20.95 4.61 -4.10
CA ILE A 69 -19.67 4.06 -3.64
C ILE A 69 -19.85 3.61 -2.19
N LEU A 70 -19.59 2.35 -1.91
CA LEU A 70 -19.50 1.81 -0.56
C LEU A 70 -18.04 1.50 -0.24
N VAL A 71 -17.54 2.07 0.84
CA VAL A 71 -16.21 1.76 1.37
C VAL A 71 -16.38 0.88 2.61
N ASP A 72 -15.98 -0.37 2.51
CA ASP A 72 -15.94 -1.31 3.64
C ASP A 72 -14.54 -1.29 4.25
N ILE A 73 -14.43 -0.68 5.44
CA ILE A 73 -13.16 -0.54 6.16
C ILE A 73 -12.64 -1.89 6.63
N GLU A 74 -13.51 -2.79 7.08
CA GLU A 74 -13.07 -4.08 7.61
C GLU A 74 -12.58 -5.02 6.50
N SER A 75 -13.31 -5.07 5.39
CA SER A 75 -12.91 -5.85 4.22
C SER A 75 -11.83 -5.17 3.39
N ARG A 76 -11.61 -3.87 3.58
CA ARG A 76 -10.63 -3.04 2.85
C ARG A 76 -10.89 -3.05 1.34
N VAL A 77 -12.14 -2.83 0.99
CA VAL A 77 -12.60 -2.78 -0.40
C VAL A 77 -13.49 -1.57 -0.64
N VAL A 78 -13.50 -1.13 -1.88
CA VAL A 78 -14.43 -0.12 -2.40
C VAL A 78 -15.32 -0.80 -3.42
N HIS A 79 -16.63 -0.72 -3.20
CA HIS A 79 -17.67 -1.17 -4.14
C HIS A 79 -18.21 0.04 -4.88
N PHE A 80 -18.50 -0.13 -6.15
CA PHE A 80 -19.10 0.89 -6.99
C PHE A 80 -20.26 0.30 -7.82
N TRP A 81 -21.35 1.02 -7.87
CA TRP A 81 -22.49 0.79 -8.76
C TRP A 81 -22.74 2.03 -9.58
N ASN A 82 -22.90 1.88 -10.89
CA ASN A 82 -23.27 2.99 -11.76
C ASN A 82 -24.77 3.35 -11.62
N GLY A 83 -25.17 4.46 -12.26
CA GLY A 83 -26.51 5.02 -12.08
C GLY A 83 -27.64 4.14 -12.60
N ASP A 84 -27.42 3.40 -13.67
CA ASP A 84 -28.38 2.51 -14.31
C ASP A 84 -28.31 1.06 -13.82
N GLN A 85 -27.43 0.78 -12.86
CA GLN A 85 -27.24 -0.54 -12.21
C GLN A 85 -26.77 -1.65 -13.16
N THR A 86 -26.24 -1.29 -14.31
CA THR A 86 -25.70 -2.26 -15.29
C THR A 86 -24.26 -2.65 -14.96
N GLU A 87 -23.58 -1.87 -14.14
CA GLU A 87 -22.18 -2.09 -13.80
C GLU A 87 -21.96 -2.09 -12.30
N TYR A 88 -21.24 -3.11 -11.85
CA TYR A 88 -20.69 -3.23 -10.51
C TYR A 88 -19.18 -3.43 -10.59
N LYS A 89 -18.45 -2.71 -9.74
CA LYS A 89 -16.99 -2.85 -9.60
C LYS A 89 -16.63 -3.01 -8.13
N LEU A 90 -15.52 -3.71 -7.92
CA LEU A 90 -14.93 -3.93 -6.62
C LEU A 90 -13.43 -3.69 -6.70
N TYR A 91 -12.90 -2.84 -5.80
CA TYR A 91 -11.50 -2.46 -5.78
C TYR A 91 -10.89 -2.71 -4.40
N PRO A 92 -9.78 -3.45 -4.30
CA PRO A 92 -9.02 -3.53 -3.06
C PRO A 92 -8.49 -2.14 -2.68
N SER A 93 -8.52 -1.81 -1.41
CA SER A 93 -8.16 -0.47 -0.93
C SER A 93 -7.25 -0.50 0.30
N SER A 94 -6.48 0.56 0.48
CA SER A 94 -5.95 0.92 1.79
C SER A 94 -6.97 1.76 2.55
N VAL A 95 -7.02 1.57 3.86
CA VAL A 95 -7.97 2.23 4.74
C VAL A 95 -7.23 2.87 5.93
N PRO A 96 -7.90 3.73 6.73
CA PRO A 96 -7.28 4.35 7.90
C PRO A 96 -6.61 3.35 8.83
N LEU A 97 -5.47 3.77 9.42
CA LEU A 97 -4.65 2.93 10.29
C LEU A 97 -5.35 2.56 11.61
N THR A 98 -6.09 3.50 12.18
CA THR A 98 -6.77 3.35 13.47
C THR A 98 -8.23 3.82 13.39
N GLU A 99 -9.03 3.46 14.40
CA GLU A 99 -10.42 3.89 14.46
C GLU A 99 -10.55 5.42 14.66
N GLU A 100 -9.63 6.06 15.36
CA GLU A 100 -9.63 7.52 15.56
C GLU A 100 -9.40 8.28 14.25
N LEU A 101 -8.74 7.66 13.28
CA LEU A 101 -8.53 8.20 11.93
C LEU A 101 -9.66 7.82 10.97
N THR A 102 -10.57 6.92 11.39
CA THR A 102 -11.65 6.40 10.57
C THR A 102 -12.93 7.20 10.80
N ARG A 103 -13.43 7.84 9.76
CA ARG A 103 -14.76 8.45 9.78
C ARG A 103 -15.71 7.59 8.99
N ARG A 104 -16.77 7.10 9.67
CA ARG A 104 -17.84 6.31 9.05
C ARG A 104 -19.07 7.19 8.81
N GLY A 105 -19.89 6.80 7.86
CA GLY A 105 -21.14 7.49 7.56
C GLY A 105 -21.26 7.91 6.10
N ARG A 106 -22.29 8.73 5.82
CA ARG A 106 -22.64 9.18 4.47
C ARG A 106 -21.87 10.47 4.11
N THR A 107 -21.41 10.52 2.89
CA THR A 107 -20.75 11.67 2.26
C THR A 107 -21.02 11.61 0.76
N GLU A 108 -20.44 12.52 -0.01
CA GLU A 108 -20.56 12.54 -1.46
C GLU A 108 -19.27 13.05 -2.11
N VAL A 109 -19.08 12.76 -3.38
CA VAL A 109 -18.00 13.30 -4.18
C VAL A 109 -18.33 14.75 -4.54
N THR A 110 -17.51 15.69 -4.07
CA THR A 110 -17.69 17.13 -4.32
C THR A 110 -16.76 17.65 -5.42
N ARG A 111 -15.63 16.97 -5.64
CA ARG A 111 -14.66 17.39 -6.65
C ARG A 111 -13.84 16.19 -7.14
N LYS A 112 -13.50 16.21 -8.43
CA LYS A 112 -12.64 15.24 -9.11
C LYS A 112 -11.37 15.94 -9.59
N VAL A 113 -10.20 15.35 -9.38
CA VAL A 113 -8.92 15.92 -9.79
C VAL A 113 -8.06 14.85 -10.44
N ASP A 114 -7.70 15.06 -11.69
CA ASP A 114 -6.65 14.34 -12.41
C ASP A 114 -5.31 15.01 -12.09
N GLY A 115 -4.30 14.21 -11.73
CA GLY A 115 -3.01 14.74 -11.29
C GLY A 115 -3.11 15.60 -10.01
N PRO A 116 -3.59 15.06 -8.88
CA PRO A 116 -3.72 15.85 -7.66
C PRO A 116 -2.37 16.26 -7.10
N SER A 117 -2.29 17.41 -6.46
CA SER A 117 -1.19 17.76 -5.58
C SER A 117 -1.48 17.34 -4.14
N TRP A 118 -0.44 17.01 -3.39
CA TRP A 118 -0.56 16.63 -1.99
C TRP A 118 0.00 17.72 -1.06
N ARG A 119 -0.70 17.93 0.04
CA ARG A 119 -0.25 18.71 1.20
C ARG A 119 -0.59 17.94 2.45
N PRO A 120 0.33 17.79 3.40
CA PRO A 120 0.01 17.20 4.71
C PRO A 120 -1.00 18.06 5.44
N THR A 121 -1.86 17.42 6.23
CA THR A 121 -2.74 18.12 7.16
C THR A 121 -1.93 18.65 8.35
N PRO A 122 -2.45 19.65 9.12
CA PRO A 122 -1.78 20.11 10.33
C PRO A 122 -1.40 18.97 11.27
N SER A 123 -2.31 18.04 11.54
CA SER A 123 -2.05 16.88 12.40
C SER A 123 -1.02 15.88 11.85
N MET A 124 -0.83 15.83 10.53
CA MET A 124 0.26 15.05 9.92
C MET A 124 1.61 15.73 10.17
N LEU A 125 1.69 17.06 10.06
CA LEU A 125 2.91 17.82 10.33
C LEU A 125 3.28 17.81 11.82
N GLU A 126 2.29 17.80 12.72
CA GLU A 126 2.55 17.62 14.15
C GLU A 126 3.23 16.30 14.47
N ARG A 127 2.82 15.21 13.77
CA ARG A 127 3.43 13.88 13.94
C ARG A 127 4.75 13.70 13.20
N ASN A 128 4.94 14.42 12.08
CA ASN A 128 6.11 14.31 11.21
C ASN A 128 6.48 15.71 10.69
N PRO A 129 7.15 16.54 11.49
CA PRO A 129 7.48 17.94 11.13
C PRO A 129 8.41 18.05 9.91
N GLU A 130 9.19 17.01 9.63
CA GLU A 130 10.16 16.92 8.52
C GLU A 130 9.50 16.64 7.17
N TRP A 131 8.20 16.30 7.13
CA TRP A 131 7.53 15.99 5.87
C TRP A 131 7.47 17.21 4.94
N PRO A 132 7.57 16.98 3.62
CA PRO A 132 7.43 18.07 2.66
C PRO A 132 6.06 18.74 2.76
N LYS A 133 6.05 20.06 2.80
CA LYS A 133 4.81 20.85 2.91
C LYS A 133 3.95 20.80 1.65
N PHE A 134 4.52 20.33 0.52
CA PHE A 134 3.86 20.21 -0.78
C PHE A 134 4.56 19.20 -1.66
N ILE A 135 3.78 18.36 -2.35
CA ILE A 135 4.24 17.51 -3.45
C ILE A 135 3.29 17.74 -4.63
N GLY A 136 3.85 18.13 -5.78
CA GLY A 136 3.10 18.30 -7.03
C GLY A 136 2.57 17.00 -7.61
N PRO A 137 1.80 17.04 -8.69
CA PRO A 137 1.44 15.84 -9.46
C PRO A 137 2.69 15.10 -9.94
N GLY A 138 2.63 13.77 -9.94
CA GLY A 138 3.75 12.94 -10.40
C GLY A 138 3.85 11.61 -9.68
N PRO A 139 4.84 10.78 -10.06
CA PRO A 139 5.00 9.42 -9.54
C PRO A 139 5.27 9.36 -8.04
N GLU A 140 5.88 10.41 -7.46
CA GLU A 140 6.18 10.51 -6.03
C GLU A 140 5.00 11.04 -5.20
N ASN A 141 3.86 11.36 -5.83
CA ASN A 141 2.73 11.94 -5.12
C ASN A 141 1.97 10.87 -4.33
N PRO A 142 1.79 11.03 -3.01
CA PRO A 142 1.05 10.08 -2.18
C PRO A 142 -0.41 9.85 -2.59
N LEU A 143 -1.01 10.79 -3.33
CA LEU A 143 -2.38 10.68 -3.84
C LEU A 143 -2.46 9.97 -5.20
N GLY A 144 -1.32 9.57 -5.79
CA GLY A 144 -1.28 8.89 -7.07
C GLY A 144 -1.81 9.72 -8.23
N SER A 145 -2.42 9.05 -9.21
CA SER A 145 -2.82 9.63 -10.49
C SER A 145 -4.11 10.46 -10.41
N HIS A 146 -5.10 10.07 -9.61
CA HIS A 146 -6.42 10.71 -9.55
C HIS A 146 -6.93 10.78 -8.11
N ALA A 147 -7.81 11.74 -7.82
CA ALA A 147 -8.47 11.85 -6.52
C ALA A 147 -9.93 12.30 -6.65
N LEU A 148 -10.80 11.63 -5.88
CA LEU A 148 -12.18 11.99 -5.61
C LEU A 148 -12.24 12.63 -4.23
N TYR A 149 -12.53 13.93 -4.16
CA TYR A 149 -12.66 14.66 -2.90
C TYR A 149 -14.06 14.49 -2.36
N LEU A 150 -14.17 14.17 -1.08
CA LEU A 150 -15.44 13.98 -0.41
C LEU A 150 -15.91 15.29 0.26
N SER A 151 -17.18 15.35 0.66
CA SER A 151 -17.73 16.52 1.35
C SER A 151 -17.10 16.76 2.75
N TRP A 152 -16.43 15.74 3.29
CA TRP A 152 -15.68 15.87 4.54
C TRP A 152 -14.29 16.45 4.32
N THR A 153 -13.90 17.40 5.13
CA THR A 153 -12.58 18.04 5.08
C THR A 153 -11.47 16.99 5.18
N TYR A 154 -10.50 17.07 4.26
CA TYR A 154 -9.34 16.18 4.13
C TYR A 154 -9.63 14.72 3.72
N TYR A 155 -10.89 14.31 3.54
CA TYR A 155 -11.22 12.96 3.11
C TYR A 155 -11.26 12.83 1.57
N ARG A 156 -10.65 11.77 1.06
CA ARG A 156 -10.54 11.47 -0.39
C ARG A 156 -10.52 9.97 -0.64
N ILE A 157 -10.97 9.58 -1.83
CA ILE A 157 -10.63 8.31 -2.46
C ILE A 157 -9.62 8.65 -3.55
N HIS A 158 -8.42 8.04 -3.54
CA HIS A 158 -7.32 8.48 -4.40
C HIS A 158 -6.40 7.31 -4.80
N GLY A 159 -5.51 7.51 -5.76
CA GLY A 159 -4.46 6.58 -6.12
C GLY A 159 -3.34 6.49 -5.06
N THR A 160 -2.28 5.77 -5.36
CA THR A 160 -1.11 5.74 -4.49
C THR A 160 0.16 5.47 -5.29
N GLN A 161 1.28 6.09 -4.88
CA GLN A 161 2.61 5.71 -5.35
C GLN A 161 3.14 4.45 -4.64
N ASP A 162 2.56 4.08 -3.49
CA ASP A 162 3.00 2.92 -2.69
C ASP A 162 1.92 1.83 -2.68
N THR A 163 2.03 0.93 -3.65
CA THR A 163 1.07 -0.18 -3.84
C THR A 163 1.06 -1.19 -2.70
N ARG A 164 2.11 -1.24 -1.86
CA ARG A 164 2.20 -2.11 -0.69
C ARG A 164 1.16 -1.77 0.38
N LYS A 165 0.59 -0.55 0.33
CA LYS A 165 -0.46 -0.10 1.25
C LYS A 165 -1.83 -0.71 0.94
N ILE A 166 -2.07 -1.13 -0.31
CA ILE A 166 -3.36 -1.67 -0.72
C ILE A 166 -3.67 -2.99 0.02
N GLY A 167 -4.90 -3.13 0.50
CA GLY A 167 -5.33 -4.24 1.35
C GLY A 167 -4.93 -4.10 2.82
N ARG A 168 -4.42 -2.94 3.27
CA ARG A 168 -3.94 -2.73 4.64
C ARG A 168 -4.57 -1.52 5.32
N LYS A 169 -4.59 -1.53 6.66
CA LYS A 169 -4.82 -0.35 7.49
C LYS A 169 -3.51 0.46 7.50
N SER A 170 -3.43 1.55 6.74
CA SER A 170 -2.15 2.26 6.49
C SER A 170 -2.28 3.75 6.22
N SER A 171 -3.49 4.29 6.09
CA SER A 171 -3.69 5.71 5.78
C SER A 171 -3.95 6.56 7.03
N SER A 172 -3.86 7.88 6.87
CA SER A 172 -4.22 8.86 7.90
C SER A 172 -5.64 9.41 7.72
N GLY A 173 -6.58 8.58 7.20
CA GLY A 173 -7.98 8.95 7.03
C GLY A 173 -8.53 8.72 5.62
N CYS A 174 -7.71 8.82 4.58
CA CYS A 174 -8.12 8.64 3.19
C CYS A 174 -8.21 7.16 2.78
N ILE A 175 -8.87 6.92 1.65
CA ILE A 175 -9.02 5.61 1.03
C ILE A 175 -8.12 5.57 -0.21
N GLY A 176 -7.11 4.70 -0.19
CA GLY A 176 -6.17 4.55 -1.32
C GLY A 176 -6.51 3.35 -2.19
N LEU A 177 -6.36 3.52 -3.50
CA LEU A 177 -6.52 2.49 -4.53
C LEU A 177 -5.24 2.37 -5.37
N TYR A 178 -5.11 1.29 -6.14
CA TYR A 178 -4.14 1.26 -7.24
C TYR A 178 -4.44 2.39 -8.24
N ASN A 179 -3.43 2.91 -8.91
CA ASN A 179 -3.60 4.02 -9.86
C ASN A 179 -4.53 3.66 -11.02
N GLU A 180 -4.47 2.45 -11.54
CA GLU A 180 -5.39 1.93 -12.55
C GLU A 180 -6.84 1.83 -12.04
N HIS A 181 -7.04 1.41 -10.79
CA HIS A 181 -8.36 1.30 -10.20
C HIS A 181 -9.00 2.67 -9.93
N ILE A 182 -8.22 3.62 -9.41
CA ILE A 182 -8.77 4.97 -9.21
C ILE A 182 -9.04 5.67 -10.54
N ALA A 183 -8.24 5.45 -11.58
CA ALA A 183 -8.49 5.99 -12.91
C ALA A 183 -9.81 5.44 -13.50
N GLU A 184 -10.06 4.14 -13.37
CA GLU A 184 -11.32 3.51 -13.76
C GLU A 184 -12.49 4.08 -12.95
N LEU A 185 -12.41 4.08 -11.62
CA LEU A 185 -13.46 4.62 -10.74
C LEU A 185 -13.71 6.11 -11.03
N PHE A 186 -12.65 6.88 -11.25
CA PHE A 186 -12.72 8.29 -11.60
C PHE A 186 -13.51 8.52 -12.89
N SER A 187 -13.27 7.73 -13.93
CA SER A 187 -13.99 7.87 -15.21
C SER A 187 -15.49 7.61 -15.07
N LYS A 188 -15.90 6.73 -14.16
CA LYS A 188 -17.29 6.30 -13.93
C LYS A 188 -18.02 7.16 -12.90
N THR A 189 -17.29 7.88 -12.06
CA THR A 189 -17.84 8.69 -10.96
C THR A 189 -18.12 10.11 -11.44
N GLN A 190 -19.19 10.72 -10.94
CA GLN A 190 -19.51 12.14 -11.16
C GLN A 190 -19.59 12.90 -9.84
N VAL A 191 -19.52 14.23 -9.89
CA VAL A 191 -19.79 15.08 -8.73
C VAL A 191 -21.24 14.85 -8.27
N GLY A 192 -21.42 14.66 -6.96
CA GLY A 192 -22.69 14.25 -6.35
C GLY A 192 -22.90 12.74 -6.31
N THR A 193 -21.92 11.91 -6.74
CA THR A 193 -21.95 10.47 -6.44
C THR A 193 -21.92 10.28 -4.93
N GLN A 194 -22.89 9.56 -4.40
CA GLN A 194 -23.01 9.28 -2.98
C GLN A 194 -21.96 8.27 -2.53
N VAL A 195 -21.46 8.46 -1.33
CA VAL A 195 -20.44 7.59 -0.70
C VAL A 195 -20.91 7.21 0.69
N LEU A 196 -20.83 5.94 1.02
CA LEU A 196 -21.04 5.44 2.38
C LEU A 196 -19.76 4.73 2.83
N ILE A 197 -19.26 5.09 4.01
CA ILE A 197 -18.11 4.42 4.65
C ILE A 197 -18.63 3.68 5.88
N ILE A 198 -18.42 2.34 5.93
CA ILE A 198 -18.85 1.43 7.00
C ILE A 198 -17.69 0.72 7.66
#